data_3a30cf2e6ec09b8e7646e8d260b70033
#
_entry.id   3a30cf2e6ec09b8e7646e8d260b70033
#
_cell.length_a   1.000
_cell.length_b   1.000
_cell.length_c   1.000
_cell.angle_alpha   90.00
_cell.angle_beta   90.00
_cell.angle_gamma   90.00
#
_symmetry.space_group_name_H-M   'P 1'
#
loop_
_entity.id
_entity.type
_entity.pdbx_description
1 polymer ?
#
loop_
_entity_poly.entity_id
_entity_poly.type
_entity_poly.pdbx_seq_one_letter_code
_entity_poly.pdbx_strand_id
1 'polypeptide(L)'
;MVSYQDSAVNIETRYTVEFVNNKKDWDYICKGIFNHGEPWERYQSRKYSSLDDAITFYLVHYFSDATYDVRLFEEILLDGKVVRETYFDSSSLGHYIRSNINKAMEDEILKLRECRRDTHEVISKYDAFIERYNAKKTFKEFCESMGDAHE
;
A
#
# COMPACT_ATOMS: atom_id res chain seq x y z
N MET A 1 4.45 -43.99 -15.15
CA MET A 1 4.92 -43.10 -14.11
C MET A 1 4.52 -41.69 -14.39
N VAL A 2 4.01 -41.06 -13.40
CA VAL A 2 3.59 -39.67 -13.56
C VAL A 2 4.82 -38.78 -13.52
N SER A 3 4.93 -37.94 -14.52
CA SER A 3 6.00 -36.93 -14.56
C SER A 3 5.73 -35.86 -13.54
N TYR A 4 6.77 -35.43 -12.87
CA TYR A 4 6.62 -34.32 -11.94
C TYR A 4 6.21 -33.02 -12.66
N GLN A 5 6.60 -32.92 -13.93
CA GLN A 5 6.18 -31.75 -14.68
C GLN A 5 4.67 -31.76 -14.89
N ASP A 6 4.09 -32.92 -15.10
CA ASP A 6 2.65 -33.01 -15.31
C ASP A 6 1.87 -32.70 -14.05
N SER A 7 2.49 -32.97 -12.90
CA SER A 7 1.85 -32.73 -11.62
C SER A 7 2.45 -31.52 -10.93
N ALA A 8 3.19 -30.69 -11.68
CA ALA A 8 3.78 -29.50 -11.11
C ALA A 8 2.71 -28.57 -10.62
N VAL A 9 2.94 -28.03 -9.44
CA VAL A 9 2.01 -27.15 -8.79
C VAL A 9 2.27 -25.72 -9.25
N ASN A 10 1.23 -25.00 -9.52
CA ASN A 10 1.34 -23.61 -9.88
C ASN A 10 1.31 -22.77 -8.61
N ILE A 11 2.45 -22.22 -8.25
CA ILE A 11 2.58 -21.38 -7.07
C ILE A 11 2.70 -19.94 -7.54
N GLU A 12 1.86 -19.09 -6.97
CA GLU A 12 1.79 -17.71 -7.37
C GLU A 12 1.73 -16.83 -6.13
N THR A 13 2.38 -15.67 -6.19
CA THR A 13 2.31 -14.68 -5.11
C THR A 13 1.49 -13.52 -5.62
N ARG A 14 0.59 -13.05 -4.78
CA ARG A 14 -0.30 -11.96 -5.12
C ARG A 14 -0.40 -11.02 -3.92
N TYR A 15 -0.63 -9.76 -4.18
CA TYR A 15 -0.77 -8.75 -3.14
C TYR A 15 -2.16 -8.15 -3.23
N THR A 16 -2.81 -8.05 -2.09
CA THR A 16 -4.17 -7.54 -2.01
C THR A 16 -4.19 -6.32 -1.12
N VAL A 17 -4.77 -5.24 -1.63
CA VAL A 17 -5.00 -4.05 -0.83
C VAL A 17 -6.49 -3.99 -0.56
N GLU A 18 -6.86 -3.95 0.72
CA GLU A 18 -8.24 -3.80 1.14
C GLU A 18 -8.42 -2.43 1.74
N PHE A 19 -9.52 -1.80 1.41
CA PHE A 19 -9.75 -0.43 1.88
C PHE A 19 -11.24 -0.13 2.05
N VAL A 20 -11.51 0.86 2.90
CA VAL A 20 -12.87 1.35 3.13
C VAL A 20 -12.84 2.85 2.93
N ASN A 21 -13.59 3.32 1.95
CA ASN A 21 -13.72 4.76 1.69
C ASN A 21 -15.15 5.25 1.77
N ASN A 22 -16.02 4.47 2.39
CA ASN A 22 -17.42 4.79 2.54
C ASN A 22 -17.72 4.90 4.04
N LYS A 23 -18.24 6.04 4.46
CA LYS A 23 -18.50 6.28 5.88
C LYS A 23 -19.51 5.30 6.46
N LYS A 24 -20.49 4.93 5.68
CA LYS A 24 -21.53 4.01 6.12
C LYS A 24 -20.93 2.64 6.42
N ASP A 25 -20.07 2.17 5.56
CA ASP A 25 -19.39 0.89 5.76
C ASP A 25 -18.46 0.95 6.96
N TRP A 26 -17.73 2.06 7.09
CA TRP A 26 -16.83 2.23 8.22
C TRP A 26 -17.58 2.29 9.54
N ASP A 27 -18.70 2.98 9.56
CA ASP A 27 -19.54 3.05 10.76
C ASP A 27 -20.05 1.65 11.15
N TYR A 28 -20.41 0.85 10.15
CA TYR A 28 -20.85 -0.50 10.39
C TYR A 28 -19.74 -1.33 11.04
N ILE A 29 -18.54 -1.23 10.51
CA ILE A 29 -17.38 -1.96 11.02
C ILE A 29 -17.11 -1.55 12.47
N CYS A 30 -17.17 -0.27 12.75
CA CYS A 30 -16.83 0.25 14.07
C CYS A 30 -17.87 -0.11 15.14
N LYS A 31 -19.10 -0.37 14.73
CA LYS A 31 -20.16 -0.69 15.69
C LYS A 31 -19.91 -1.98 16.45
N GLY A 32 -19.25 -2.94 15.80
CA GLY A 32 -18.98 -4.22 16.44
C GLY A 32 -20.16 -5.15 16.53
N ILE A 33 -21.30 -4.77 15.93
CA ILE A 33 -22.48 -5.63 15.87
C ILE A 33 -22.74 -5.90 14.41
N PHE A 34 -22.49 -7.15 13.99
CA PHE A 34 -22.49 -7.49 12.57
C PHE A 34 -23.69 -8.37 12.20
N ASN A 35 -24.87 -7.76 12.21
CA ASN A 35 -26.08 -8.49 11.88
C ASN A 35 -26.48 -8.35 10.40
N HIS A 36 -25.69 -7.63 9.61
CA HIS A 36 -25.92 -7.45 8.18
C HIS A 36 -24.68 -7.81 7.38
N GLY A 37 -24.02 -8.90 7.74
CA GLY A 37 -22.82 -9.38 7.10
C GLY A 37 -21.58 -9.16 7.95
N GLU A 38 -20.53 -9.83 7.57
CA GLU A 38 -19.29 -9.77 8.32
C GLU A 38 -18.54 -8.47 8.01
N PRO A 39 -17.74 -7.96 8.95
CA PRO A 39 -17.07 -6.67 8.73
C PRO A 39 -16.13 -6.68 7.52
N TRP A 40 -15.48 -7.80 7.24
CA TRP A 40 -14.55 -7.85 6.10
C TRP A 40 -15.26 -7.74 4.77
N GLU A 41 -16.56 -8.01 4.71
CA GLU A 41 -17.34 -7.86 3.49
C GLU A 41 -17.54 -6.41 3.10
N ARG A 42 -17.26 -5.51 4.03
CA ARG A 42 -17.42 -4.08 3.78
C ARG A 42 -16.17 -3.46 3.16
N TYR A 43 -15.10 -4.23 3.07
CA TYR A 43 -13.87 -3.75 2.45
C TYR A 43 -13.92 -3.98 0.95
N GLN A 44 -13.45 -3.01 0.21
CA GLN A 44 -13.18 -3.19 -1.20
C GLN A 44 -11.75 -3.71 -1.33
N SER A 45 -11.46 -4.43 -2.40
CA SER A 45 -10.13 -4.98 -2.56
C SER A 45 -9.63 -4.83 -3.99
N ARG A 46 -8.33 -4.68 -4.12
CA ARG A 46 -7.61 -4.67 -5.39
C ARG A 46 -6.46 -5.65 -5.28
N LYS A 47 -6.23 -6.36 -6.35
CA LYS A 47 -5.19 -7.39 -6.37
C LYS A 47 -4.12 -7.03 -7.37
N TYR A 48 -2.88 -7.30 -6.99
CA TYR A 48 -1.71 -6.95 -7.79
C TYR A 48 -0.73 -8.10 -7.79
N SER A 49 -0.02 -8.27 -8.90
CA SER A 49 1.06 -9.26 -8.97
C SER A 49 2.39 -8.63 -8.53
N SER A 50 2.46 -7.31 -8.52
CA SER A 50 3.68 -6.58 -8.15
C SER A 50 3.49 -5.93 -6.79
N LEU A 51 4.47 -6.15 -5.91
CA LEU A 51 4.45 -5.52 -4.59
C LEU A 51 4.54 -3.99 -4.71
N ASP A 52 5.35 -3.51 -5.64
CA ASP A 52 5.48 -2.07 -5.84
C ASP A 52 4.15 -1.42 -6.23
N ASP A 53 3.41 -2.07 -7.11
CA ASP A 53 2.11 -1.55 -7.53
C ASP A 53 1.13 -1.56 -6.36
N ALA A 54 1.15 -2.62 -5.58
CA ALA A 54 0.27 -2.74 -4.43
C ALA A 54 0.59 -1.67 -3.39
N ILE A 55 1.86 -1.42 -3.14
CA ILE A 55 2.27 -0.40 -2.18
C ILE A 55 1.88 0.99 -2.68
N THR A 56 2.04 1.24 -3.97
CA THR A 56 1.63 2.52 -4.54
C THR A 56 0.15 2.77 -4.30
N PHE A 57 -0.67 1.76 -4.59
CA PHE A 57 -2.11 1.88 -4.36
C PHE A 57 -2.42 2.03 -2.87
N TYR A 58 -1.72 1.27 -2.03
CA TYR A 58 -1.87 1.39 -0.58
C TYR A 58 -1.58 2.81 -0.12
N LEU A 59 -0.50 3.40 -0.61
CA LEU A 59 -0.11 4.74 -0.20
C LEU A 59 -1.11 5.80 -0.66
N VAL A 60 -1.67 5.63 -1.85
CA VAL A 60 -2.70 6.54 -2.32
C VAL A 60 -3.86 6.58 -1.33
N HIS A 61 -4.28 5.43 -0.87
CA HIS A 61 -5.38 5.37 0.10
C HIS A 61 -4.95 5.78 1.49
N TYR A 62 -3.74 5.42 1.88
CA TYR A 62 -3.22 5.77 3.20
C TYR A 62 -3.18 7.30 3.39
N PHE A 63 -2.83 8.02 2.33
CA PHE A 63 -2.75 9.47 2.40
C PHE A 63 -4.04 10.16 2.02
N SER A 64 -5.06 9.43 1.64
CA SER A 64 -6.34 10.02 1.25
C SER A 64 -7.19 10.32 2.47
N ASP A 65 -7.74 11.51 2.52
CA ASP A 65 -8.64 11.88 3.59
C ASP A 65 -9.99 11.18 3.48
N ALA A 66 -10.29 10.61 2.32
CA ALA A 66 -11.54 9.92 2.09
C ALA A 66 -11.47 8.44 2.47
N THR A 67 -10.30 7.93 2.82
CA THR A 67 -10.13 6.54 3.18
C THR A 67 -10.13 6.39 4.69
N TYR A 68 -10.97 5.50 5.20
CA TYR A 68 -11.10 5.29 6.63
C TYR A 68 -10.14 4.21 7.12
N ASP A 69 -9.85 3.23 6.27
CA ASP A 69 -8.91 2.17 6.62
C ASP A 69 -8.35 1.57 5.36
N VAL A 70 -7.10 1.12 5.43
CA VAL A 70 -6.44 0.46 4.31
C VAL A 70 -5.48 -0.58 4.85
N ARG A 71 -5.45 -1.75 4.22
CA ARG A 71 -4.60 -2.86 4.65
C ARG A 71 -3.97 -3.51 3.44
N LEU A 72 -2.80 -4.10 3.65
CA LEU A 72 -2.05 -4.78 2.61
C LEU A 72 -1.73 -6.20 3.05
N PHE A 73 -1.98 -7.16 2.17
CA PHE A 73 -1.73 -8.57 2.41
C PHE A 73 -0.90 -9.15 1.29
N GLU A 74 -0.04 -10.11 1.66
CA GLU A 74 0.60 -10.96 0.69
C GLU A 74 -0.14 -12.29 0.70
N GLU A 75 -0.52 -12.78 -0.46
CA GLU A 75 -1.23 -14.05 -0.60
C GLU A 75 -0.41 -15.00 -1.45
N ILE A 76 -0.25 -16.21 -0.96
CA ILE A 76 0.37 -17.27 -1.71
C ILE A 76 -0.74 -18.18 -2.22
N LEU A 77 -0.77 -18.38 -3.53
CA LEU A 77 -1.80 -19.20 -4.16
C LEU A 77 -1.20 -20.49 -4.66
N LEU A 78 -1.92 -21.56 -4.42
CA LEU A 78 -1.55 -22.90 -4.89
C LEU A 78 -2.66 -23.32 -5.83
N ASP A 79 -2.36 -23.43 -7.12
CA ASP A 79 -3.33 -23.77 -8.14
C ASP A 79 -4.57 -22.88 -8.06
N GLY A 80 -4.34 -21.58 -7.86
CA GLY A 80 -5.42 -20.62 -7.83
C GLY A 80 -6.12 -20.45 -6.50
N LYS A 81 -5.73 -21.23 -5.50
CA LYS A 81 -6.33 -21.13 -4.17
C LYS A 81 -5.37 -20.49 -3.19
N VAL A 82 -5.88 -19.56 -2.40
CA VAL A 82 -5.06 -18.93 -1.37
C VAL A 82 -4.79 -19.94 -0.28
N VAL A 83 -3.52 -20.26 -0.09
CA VAL A 83 -3.10 -21.22 0.94
C VAL A 83 -2.39 -20.54 2.09
N ARG A 84 -1.99 -19.30 1.89
CA ARG A 84 -1.33 -18.53 2.94
C ARG A 84 -1.59 -17.06 2.70
N GLU A 85 -1.89 -16.35 3.78
CA GLU A 85 -2.13 -14.92 3.73
C GLU A 85 -1.32 -14.28 4.84
N THR A 86 -0.51 -13.29 4.49
CA THR A 86 0.34 -12.62 5.46
C THR A 86 0.01 -11.14 5.45
N TYR A 87 -0.38 -10.64 6.59
CA TYR A 87 -0.67 -9.24 6.77
C TYR A 87 0.65 -8.47 6.93
N PHE A 88 0.77 -7.34 6.25
CA PHE A 88 1.94 -6.48 6.43
C PHE A 88 1.70 -5.65 7.68
N ASP A 89 2.38 -6.02 8.75
CA ASP A 89 2.26 -5.28 10.01
C ASP A 89 3.03 -3.96 9.91
N SER A 90 2.91 -3.15 10.95
CA SER A 90 3.50 -1.82 10.93
C SER A 90 5.01 -1.84 10.67
N SER A 91 5.70 -2.81 11.25
CA SER A 91 7.17 -2.88 11.09
C SER A 91 7.57 -3.19 9.66
N SER A 92 7.00 -4.26 9.12
CA SER A 92 7.30 -4.68 7.75
C SER A 92 6.89 -3.62 6.75
N LEU A 93 5.68 -3.12 6.91
CA LEU A 93 5.13 -2.15 5.99
C LEU A 93 5.90 -0.85 6.02
N GLY A 94 6.33 -0.46 7.22
CA GLY A 94 7.09 0.77 7.36
C GLY A 94 8.42 0.73 6.64
N HIS A 95 9.07 -0.41 6.71
CA HIS A 95 10.34 -0.57 6.01
C HIS A 95 10.12 -0.39 4.51
N TYR A 96 9.10 -1.02 3.97
CA TYR A 96 8.76 -0.91 2.56
C TYR A 96 8.36 0.50 2.18
N ILE A 97 7.53 1.13 2.99
CA ILE A 97 7.06 2.48 2.71
C ILE A 97 8.24 3.44 2.63
N ARG A 98 9.13 3.35 3.61
CA ARG A 98 10.29 4.24 3.64
C ARG A 98 11.17 4.03 2.41
N SER A 99 11.45 2.77 2.08
CA SER A 99 12.27 2.46 0.92
C SER A 99 11.64 2.97 -0.36
N ASN A 100 10.33 2.77 -0.49
CA ASN A 100 9.63 3.18 -1.70
C ASN A 100 9.53 4.69 -1.83
N ILE A 101 9.33 5.37 -0.70
CA ILE A 101 9.27 6.84 -0.74
C ILE A 101 10.62 7.41 -1.12
N ASN A 102 11.68 6.90 -0.53
CA ASN A 102 13.02 7.39 -0.86
C ASN A 102 13.34 7.18 -2.33
N LYS A 103 13.00 6.02 -2.85
CA LYS A 103 13.25 5.72 -4.24
C LYS A 103 12.42 6.61 -5.15
N ALA A 104 11.15 6.78 -4.83
CA ALA A 104 10.26 7.62 -5.62
C ALA A 104 10.75 9.06 -5.65
N MET A 105 11.24 9.54 -4.51
CA MET A 105 11.78 10.89 -4.45
C MET A 105 13.02 11.03 -5.30
N GLU A 106 13.90 10.05 -5.26
CA GLU A 106 15.10 10.06 -6.08
C GLU A 106 14.76 10.06 -7.56
N ASP A 107 13.82 9.20 -7.94
CA ASP A 107 13.40 9.10 -9.32
C ASP A 107 12.81 10.41 -9.80
N GLU A 108 12.01 11.04 -8.96
CA GLU A 108 11.37 12.30 -9.31
C GLU A 108 12.41 13.40 -9.48
N ILE A 109 13.39 13.47 -8.59
CA ILE A 109 14.45 14.45 -8.69
C ILE A 109 15.22 14.26 -9.99
N LEU A 110 15.55 13.02 -10.33
CA LEU A 110 16.27 12.74 -11.57
C LEU A 110 15.48 13.16 -12.79
N LYS A 111 14.19 12.83 -12.79
CA LYS A 111 13.31 13.25 -13.88
C LYS A 111 13.28 14.75 -14.04
N LEU A 112 13.13 15.46 -12.94
CA LEU A 112 13.03 16.90 -12.98
C LEU A 112 14.33 17.52 -13.46
N ARG A 113 15.45 16.95 -13.05
CA ARG A 113 16.76 17.41 -13.49
C ARG A 113 16.97 17.16 -14.97
N GLU A 114 16.54 16.00 -15.43
CA GLU A 114 16.71 15.65 -16.85
C GLU A 114 15.88 16.52 -17.75
N CYS A 115 14.72 16.92 -17.28
CA CYS A 115 13.86 17.78 -18.06
C CYS A 115 14.48 19.13 -18.33
N ARG A 116 15.28 19.61 -17.39
CA ARG A 116 15.96 20.90 -17.57
C ARG A 116 15.01 22.00 -17.92
N ARG A 117 13.85 21.91 -17.40
CA ARG A 117 12.83 22.85 -17.75
C ARG A 117 12.97 24.14 -16.97
N ASP A 118 11.89 24.79 -16.85
CA ASP A 118 11.79 25.92 -15.96
C ASP A 118 12.18 25.46 -14.55
N THR A 119 13.28 25.98 -14.08
CA THR A 119 13.82 25.63 -12.77
C THR A 119 12.80 25.88 -11.67
N HIS A 120 12.07 26.97 -11.82
CA HIS A 120 11.06 27.33 -10.84
C HIS A 120 9.97 26.27 -10.79
N GLU A 121 9.54 25.78 -11.94
CA GLU A 121 8.55 24.75 -12.01
C GLU A 121 9.05 23.45 -11.38
N VAL A 122 10.31 23.12 -11.63
CA VAL A 122 10.93 21.92 -11.07
C VAL A 122 10.92 21.99 -9.55
N ILE A 123 11.36 23.10 -9.01
CA ILE A 123 11.39 23.30 -7.56
C ILE A 123 9.99 23.22 -6.97
N SER A 124 9.04 23.85 -7.65
CA SER A 124 7.67 23.85 -7.19
C SER A 124 7.08 22.45 -7.13
N LYS A 125 7.35 21.65 -8.14
CA LYS A 125 6.85 20.26 -8.16
C LYS A 125 7.49 19.42 -7.07
N TYR A 126 8.79 19.60 -6.87
CA TYR A 126 9.49 18.87 -5.85
C TYR A 126 8.96 19.23 -4.46
N ASP A 127 8.79 20.53 -4.22
CA ASP A 127 8.26 21.00 -2.95
C ASP A 127 6.86 20.46 -2.70
N ALA A 128 6.03 20.44 -3.73
CA ALA A 128 4.69 19.89 -3.61
C ALA A 128 4.72 18.41 -3.27
N PHE A 129 5.64 17.68 -3.87
CA PHE A 129 5.78 16.26 -3.61
C PHE A 129 6.18 16.00 -2.16
N ILE A 130 7.19 16.73 -1.70
CA ILE A 130 7.67 16.62 -0.32
C ILE A 130 6.58 16.99 0.67
N GLU A 131 5.90 18.10 0.37
CA GLU A 131 4.86 18.58 1.26
C GLU A 131 3.72 17.58 1.38
N ARG A 132 3.41 16.91 0.28
CA ARG A 132 2.36 15.90 0.27
C ARG A 132 2.64 14.79 1.27
N TYR A 133 3.88 14.35 1.34
CA TYR A 133 4.25 13.30 2.28
C TYR A 133 4.43 13.84 3.69
N ASN A 134 5.01 15.01 3.81
CA ASN A 134 5.31 15.56 5.13
C ASN A 134 4.09 16.11 5.84
N ALA A 135 3.10 16.56 5.09
CA ALA A 135 1.90 17.13 5.68
C ALA A 135 0.98 16.06 6.26
N LYS A 136 1.16 14.82 5.85
CA LYS A 136 0.33 13.74 6.36
C LYS A 136 0.84 13.29 7.71
N LYS A 137 0.20 13.79 8.73
CA LYS A 137 0.58 13.50 10.11
C LYS A 137 0.62 12.00 10.36
N THR A 138 -0.33 11.26 9.78
CA THR A 138 -0.40 9.84 9.95
C THR A 138 0.86 9.15 9.43
N PHE A 139 1.35 9.60 8.27
CA PHE A 139 2.57 9.04 7.73
C PHE A 139 3.75 9.31 8.64
N LYS A 140 3.84 10.53 9.14
CA LYS A 140 4.92 10.90 10.04
C LYS A 140 4.88 10.05 11.30
N GLU A 141 3.69 9.88 11.86
CA GLU A 141 3.52 9.05 13.05
C GLU A 141 3.86 7.60 12.77
N PHE A 142 3.49 7.14 11.60
CA PHE A 142 3.78 5.78 11.19
C PHE A 142 5.28 5.55 11.14
N CYS A 143 6.02 6.46 10.53
CA CYS A 143 7.47 6.38 10.47
C CYS A 143 8.09 6.39 11.85
N GLU A 144 7.58 7.23 12.74
CA GLU A 144 8.09 7.32 14.09
C GLU A 144 7.82 6.05 14.87
N SER A 145 6.66 5.44 14.65
CA SER A 145 6.29 4.23 15.36
C SER A 145 7.20 3.06 14.99
N MET A 146 7.92 3.17 13.90
CA MET A 146 8.86 2.15 13.47
C MET A 146 10.29 2.44 13.87
N GLY A 147 10.47 3.40 14.75
CA GLY A 147 11.80 3.76 15.20
C GLY A 147 12.61 4.47 14.13
N ASP A 148 11.94 5.04 13.17
CA ASP A 148 12.61 5.76 12.10
C ASP A 148 12.65 7.23 12.48
N ALA A 149 13.79 7.65 12.97
CA ALA A 149 13.95 9.03 13.37
C ALA A 149 14.12 9.90 12.14
N HIS A 150 13.19 10.77 11.93
CA HIS A 150 13.28 11.72 10.86
C HIS A 150 13.87 12.99 11.36
N GLU A 151 14.87 13.35 10.73
CA GLU A 151 15.46 14.64 11.05
C GLU A 151 15.09 15.66 10.06
#